data_7c18b8da7fdb1041241abe08c7d393b9
#
_entry.id   7c18b8da7fdb1041241abe08c7d393b9
#
_cell.length_a   1.000
_cell.length_b   1.000
_cell.length_c   1.000
_cell.angle_alpha   90.00
_cell.angle_beta   90.00
_cell.angle_gamma   90.00
#
_symmetry.space_group_name_H-M   'P 1'
#
loop_
_entity.id
_entity.type
_entity.pdbx_description
1 polymer ?
#
loop_
_entity_poly.entity_id
_entity_poly.type
_entity_poly.pdbx_seq_one_letter_code
_entity_poly.pdbx_strand_id
1 'polypeptide(L)'
;HESELVPEGTVAPHQVTAESSDPHTSLRAPVSARALNPTRKIDIRVNALERQEAALESCGVEPAHVVRAALRRAVKGWQLSPVFAPVAEERRTRNTQWQARTSLAVDAASLGVLLRDHDPLDVLSKWALIRGQVEPRIWGEIDRILEEIAVRAASPHEQHTP
;
A
#
# COMPACT_ATOMS: atom_id res chain seq x y z
N HIS A 1 29.60 -27.35 -24.14
CA HIS A 1 29.55 -26.82 -24.07
C HIS A 1 29.02 -26.04 -23.97
N GLU A 2 28.79 -26.02 -23.83
CA GLU A 2 28.56 -25.26 -23.70
C GLU A 2 27.88 -24.42 -23.53
N SER A 3 27.74 -24.53 -23.56
CA SER A 3 27.28 -23.67 -23.45
C SER A 3 26.78 -22.89 -23.13
N GLU A 4 26.61 -22.89 -23.12
CA GLU A 4 26.31 -22.12 -22.84
C GLU A 4 25.65 -21.41 -22.67
N LEU A 5 25.53 -21.65 -22.76
CA LEU A 5 25.06 -20.91 -22.58
C LEU A 5 24.47 -20.17 -22.27
N VAL A 6 24.43 -20.29 -22.36
CA VAL A 6 24.01 -19.53 -22.03
C VAL A 6 23.40 -18.81 -21.87
N PRO A 7 23.24 -18.90 -21.96
CA PRO A 7 22.71 -18.10 -21.71
C PRO A 7 22.13 -17.42 -21.58
N GLU A 8 21.94 -17.43 -21.72
CA GLU A 8 21.49 -16.69 -21.49
C GLU A 8 20.82 -16.04 -21.27
N GLY A 9 20.80 -16.23 -21.30
CA GLY A 9 20.19 -15.54 -20.87
C GLY A 9 19.76 -14.97 -20.73
N THR A 10 19.68 -15.00 -20.89
CA THR A 10 19.36 -14.37 -20.58
C THR A 10 18.62 -13.80 -20.37
N VAL A 11 18.47 -13.92 -20.44
CA VAL A 11 17.79 -13.34 -20.12
C VAL A 11 17.28 -12.64 -19.76
N ALA A 12 17.30 -12.55 -19.71
CA ALA A 12 16.88 -11.94 -19.22
C ALA A 12 16.48 -11.12 -19.16
N PRO A 13 16.60 -10.81 -19.30
CA PRO A 13 16.32 -9.79 -19.01
C PRO A 13 15.25 -9.29 -19.17
N HIS A 14 14.86 -9.41 -19.59
CA HIS A 14 14.02 -8.79 -19.67
C HIS A 14 13.10 -8.77 -19.13
N GLN A 15 12.97 -8.91 -19.02
CA GLN A 15 12.06 -8.96 -18.48
C GLN A 15 11.84 -7.96 -17.85
N VAL A 16 12.33 -7.62 -17.87
CA VAL A 16 12.31 -6.69 -17.11
C VAL A 16 11.56 -5.65 -17.46
N THR A 17 11.47 -5.47 -18.31
CA THR A 17 10.90 -4.39 -18.60
C THR A 17 9.57 -4.28 -18.34
N ALA A 18 8.95 -5.14 -18.47
CA ALA A 18 7.64 -5.01 -18.29
C ALA A 18 7.20 -4.25 -17.20
N GLU A 19 7.81 -4.33 -16.25
CA GLU A 19 7.31 -3.74 -15.20
C GLU A 19 7.12 -2.38 -15.24
N SER A 20 7.54 -1.78 -16.05
CA SER A 20 7.38 -0.43 -15.91
C SER A 20 6.07 0.00 -16.26
N SER A 21 5.20 -0.76 -16.47
CA SER A 21 4.06 -0.33 -16.96
C SER A 21 3.21 0.58 -16.30
N ASP A 22 2.53 0.47 -15.47
CA ASP A 22 1.53 1.28 -14.93
C ASP A 22 1.83 2.02 -13.76
N PRO A 23 2.64 2.92 -13.77
CA PRO A 23 3.05 3.60 -12.57
C PRO A 23 1.97 4.37 -11.92
N HIS A 24 0.98 4.81 -12.59
CA HIS A 24 0.08 5.65 -11.87
C HIS A 24 -1.07 4.94 -11.27
N THR A 25 -1.26 3.71 -11.51
CA THR A 25 -2.35 3.05 -10.87
C THR A 25 -1.88 2.02 -9.89
N SER A 26 -0.62 1.86 -9.67
CA SER A 26 -0.18 0.89 -8.70
C SER A 26 0.89 1.44 -7.81
N LEU A 27 0.92 0.99 -6.60
CA LEU A 27 1.91 1.38 -5.65
C LEU A 27 2.86 0.23 -5.45
N ARG A 28 4.11 0.50 -5.35
CA ARG A 28 5.06 -0.52 -5.14
C ARG A 28 5.83 -0.29 -3.94
N ALA A 29 6.10 -1.27 -3.19
CA ALA A 29 6.98 -1.18 -2.07
C ALA A 29 8.33 -0.97 -2.69
N PRO A 30 9.06 -0.05 -2.25
CA PRO A 30 10.32 0.27 -2.79
C PRO A 30 11.35 -0.71 -2.64
N VAL A 31 11.31 -1.73 -3.09
CA VAL A 31 12.24 -2.65 -2.95
C VAL A 31 13.40 -2.41 -3.59
N SER A 32 13.44 -1.50 -4.17
CA SER A 32 14.58 -1.18 -4.62
C SER A 32 15.19 -1.99 -5.56
N ALA A 33 16.18 -1.69 -5.74
CA ALA A 33 16.82 -2.20 -6.72
C ALA A 33 16.94 -3.59 -6.79
N ARG A 34 16.88 -4.15 -5.81
CA ARG A 34 17.12 -5.40 -5.86
C ARG A 34 16.04 -6.05 -6.13
N ALA A 35 15.14 -5.51 -6.47
CA ALA A 35 14.03 -6.07 -6.72
C ALA A 35 14.19 -7.16 -7.65
N LEU A 36 14.96 -8.02 -7.43
CA LEU A 36 15.00 -9.13 -8.26
C LEU A 36 13.90 -10.05 -7.97
N ASN A 37 13.23 -9.86 -6.87
CA ASN A 37 12.14 -10.74 -6.51
C ASN A 37 10.90 -10.34 -7.25
N PRO A 38 10.17 -11.29 -7.78
CA PRO A 38 8.95 -10.97 -8.49
C PRO A 38 7.91 -10.40 -7.54
N THR A 39 7.11 -9.53 -8.08
CA THR A 39 6.01 -8.97 -7.30
C THR A 39 4.71 -9.36 -7.98
N ARG A 40 3.63 -9.23 -7.26
CA ARG A 40 2.31 -9.49 -7.77
C ARG A 40 1.42 -8.33 -7.38
N LYS A 41 0.63 -7.82 -8.30
CA LYS A 41 -0.28 -6.73 -8.01
C LYS A 41 -1.57 -7.29 -7.48
N ILE A 42 -2.07 -6.69 -6.44
CA ILE A 42 -3.35 -7.07 -5.88
C ILE A 42 -4.21 -5.84 -5.75
N ASP A 43 -5.50 -6.01 -5.87
CA ASP A 43 -6.44 -4.90 -5.74
C ASP A 43 -6.75 -4.71 -4.27
N ILE A 44 -6.68 -3.49 -3.82
CA ILE A 44 -6.94 -3.19 -2.42
C ILE A 44 -7.95 -2.07 -2.30
N ARG A 45 -8.63 -2.05 -1.16
CA ARG A 45 -9.58 -1.02 -0.86
C ARG A 45 -9.34 -0.61 0.58
N VAL A 46 -8.91 0.61 0.78
CA VAL A 46 -8.58 1.09 2.10
C VAL A 46 -9.63 2.05 2.57
N ASN A 47 -10.14 1.83 3.77
CA ASN A 47 -11.11 2.73 4.39
C ASN A 47 -10.45 3.38 5.58
N ALA A 48 -10.75 4.64 5.81
CA ALA A 48 -10.36 5.29 7.05
C ALA A 48 -11.13 4.67 8.20
N LEU A 49 -10.75 5.01 9.41
CA LEU A 49 -11.46 4.55 10.60
C LEU A 49 -12.57 5.52 10.97
N GLU A 50 -13.58 5.00 11.61
CA GLU A 50 -14.69 5.81 12.06
C GLU A 50 -14.22 6.94 12.94
N ARG A 51 -13.26 6.69 13.84
CA ARG A 51 -12.74 7.72 14.72
C ARG A 51 -12.01 8.84 13.99
N GLN A 52 -11.67 8.63 12.72
CA GLN A 52 -10.95 9.64 11.94
C GLN A 52 -11.91 10.50 11.12
N GLU A 53 -13.18 10.15 11.11
CA GLU A 53 -14.14 10.81 10.23
C GLU A 53 -14.26 12.31 10.47
N ALA A 54 -14.36 12.72 11.72
CA ALA A 54 -14.55 14.12 12.01
C ALA A 54 -13.36 14.96 11.55
N ALA A 55 -12.16 14.47 11.79
CA ALA A 55 -10.97 15.20 11.37
C ALA A 55 -10.84 15.20 9.84
N LEU A 56 -11.19 14.10 9.19
CA LEU A 56 -11.15 14.07 7.74
C LEU A 56 -12.15 15.03 7.13
N GLU A 57 -13.30 15.15 7.77
CA GLU A 57 -14.32 16.03 7.25
C GLU A 57 -13.93 17.48 7.38
N SER A 58 -13.24 17.84 8.44
CA SER A 58 -12.91 19.24 8.69
C SER A 58 -11.52 19.66 8.26
N CYS A 59 -10.73 18.76 7.68
CA CYS A 59 -9.33 19.12 7.45
C CYS A 59 -9.11 20.04 6.24
N GLY A 60 -10.10 20.22 5.41
CA GLY A 60 -9.93 21.11 4.27
C GLY A 60 -9.29 20.47 3.06
N VAL A 61 -8.95 19.22 3.14
CA VAL A 61 -8.39 18.48 2.02
C VAL A 61 -9.36 17.36 1.70
N GLU A 62 -9.49 17.02 0.45
CA GLU A 62 -10.43 15.98 0.09
C GLU A 62 -10.06 14.68 0.79
N PRO A 63 -10.99 14.06 1.52
CA PRO A 63 -10.67 12.89 2.32
C PRO A 63 -9.99 11.75 1.55
N ALA A 64 -10.43 11.51 0.33
CA ALA A 64 -9.81 10.45 -0.45
C ALA A 64 -8.34 10.74 -0.75
N HIS A 65 -7.98 12.01 -0.83
CA HIS A 65 -6.58 12.38 -1.06
C HIS A 65 -5.75 12.10 0.19
N VAL A 66 -6.32 12.32 1.37
CA VAL A 66 -5.61 12.03 2.62
C VAL A 66 -5.37 10.53 2.71
N VAL A 67 -6.40 9.73 2.43
CA VAL A 67 -6.28 8.28 2.50
C VAL A 67 -5.24 7.78 1.50
N ARG A 68 -5.25 8.35 0.30
CA ARG A 68 -4.31 7.94 -0.72
C ARG A 68 -2.87 8.32 -0.36
N ALA A 69 -2.67 9.50 0.19
CA ALA A 69 -1.34 9.93 0.64
C ALA A 69 -0.85 9.04 1.78
N ALA A 70 -1.76 8.69 2.69
CA ALA A 70 -1.40 7.83 3.79
C ALA A 70 -0.99 6.45 3.30
N LEU A 71 -1.69 5.93 2.31
CA LEU A 71 -1.34 4.65 1.75
C LEU A 71 0.06 4.70 1.14
N ARG A 72 0.37 5.75 0.39
CA ARG A 72 1.69 5.86 -0.18
C ARG A 72 2.78 5.91 0.88
N ARG A 73 2.56 6.64 1.95
CA ARG A 73 3.53 6.71 3.03
C ARG A 73 3.69 5.38 3.73
N ALA A 74 2.57 4.69 3.94
CA ALA A 74 2.58 3.44 4.69
C ALA A 74 3.35 2.34 3.95
N VAL A 75 3.27 2.30 2.64
CA VAL A 75 3.94 1.24 1.90
C VAL A 75 5.37 1.57 1.52
N LYS A 76 5.79 2.82 1.73
CA LYS A 76 7.13 3.17 1.40
C LYS A 76 8.08 2.44 2.33
N GLY A 77 8.95 1.62 1.80
CA GLY A 77 9.87 0.85 2.62
C GLY A 77 9.25 -0.35 3.29
N TRP A 78 7.98 -0.59 3.11
CA TRP A 78 7.31 -1.72 3.73
C TRP A 78 7.37 -2.92 2.79
N GLN A 79 7.52 -4.09 3.36
CA GLN A 79 7.49 -5.30 2.57
C GLN A 79 6.56 -6.30 3.20
N LEU A 80 5.85 -7.05 2.37
CA LEU A 80 4.93 -8.06 2.85
C LEU A 80 5.69 -9.17 3.56
N SER A 81 5.26 -9.53 4.73
CA SER A 81 5.84 -10.64 5.48
C SER A 81 5.09 -11.91 5.13
N PRO A 82 5.74 -13.06 5.11
CA PRO A 82 5.03 -14.32 4.90
C PRO A 82 4.28 -14.80 6.13
N VAL A 83 4.33 -14.04 7.23
CA VAL A 83 3.63 -14.41 8.45
C VAL A 83 2.31 -13.68 8.52
N PHE A 84 1.24 -14.41 8.65
CA PHE A 84 -0.10 -13.82 8.67
C PHE A 84 -0.30 -12.93 9.89
N ALA A 85 -0.88 -11.77 9.69
CA ALA A 85 -1.29 -10.90 10.77
C ALA A 85 -2.81 -10.80 10.76
N PRO A 86 -3.46 -10.99 11.89
CA PRO A 86 -4.92 -10.90 11.93
C PRO A 86 -5.40 -9.51 11.58
N VAL A 87 -6.58 -9.44 11.01
CA VAL A 87 -7.18 -8.16 10.67
C VAL A 87 -7.48 -7.42 11.96
N ALA A 88 -7.07 -6.16 12.00
CA ALA A 88 -7.30 -5.35 13.20
C ALA A 88 -8.79 -5.12 13.41
N GLU A 89 -9.19 -5.14 14.66
CA GLU A 89 -10.58 -4.99 14.98
C GLU A 89 -10.91 -3.55 15.27
N GLU A 90 -10.76 -2.67 14.38
CA GLU A 90 -11.16 -1.29 14.56
C GLU A 90 -12.28 -0.99 13.60
N ARG A 91 -13.13 -0.07 14.00
CA ARG A 91 -14.32 0.22 13.22
C ARG A 91 -13.98 1.09 12.04
N ARG A 92 -14.14 0.55 10.85
CA ARG A 92 -13.85 1.30 9.64
C ARG A 92 -15.05 2.11 9.23
N THR A 93 -14.81 3.24 8.57
CA THR A 93 -15.90 4.07 8.12
C THR A 93 -16.69 3.37 7.05
N ARG A 94 -17.97 3.66 6.96
CA ARG A 94 -18.79 3.16 5.89
C ARG A 94 -18.94 4.20 4.80
N ASN A 95 -18.40 5.39 5.01
CA ASN A 95 -18.55 6.45 4.04
C ASN A 95 -17.57 6.25 2.89
N THR A 96 -18.08 6.12 1.68
CA THR A 96 -17.23 5.86 0.54
C THR A 96 -16.34 7.03 0.18
N GLN A 97 -16.61 8.21 0.68
CA GLN A 97 -15.74 9.32 0.42
C GLN A 97 -14.39 9.14 1.09
N TRP A 98 -14.30 8.30 2.10
CA TRP A 98 -13.07 8.11 2.85
C TRP A 98 -12.46 6.74 2.55
N GLN A 99 -12.51 6.38 1.29
CA GLN A 99 -11.97 5.15 0.78
C GLN A 99 -11.01 5.44 -0.34
N ALA A 100 -10.04 4.58 -0.52
CA ALA A 100 -9.18 4.62 -1.70
C ALA A 100 -9.09 3.21 -2.26
N ARG A 101 -9.23 3.08 -3.57
CA ARG A 101 -9.10 1.80 -4.24
C ARG A 101 -7.93 1.91 -5.19
N THR A 102 -7.05 0.95 -5.15
CA THR A 102 -5.90 0.96 -6.02
C THR A 102 -5.30 -0.43 -6.07
N SER A 103 -4.20 -0.61 -6.74
CA SER A 103 -3.49 -1.87 -6.72
C SER A 103 -2.17 -1.68 -5.99
N LEU A 104 -1.72 -2.72 -5.35
CA LEU A 104 -0.50 -2.70 -4.58
C LEU A 104 0.35 -3.87 -5.03
N ALA A 105 1.62 -3.62 -5.32
CA ALA A 105 2.54 -4.67 -5.71
C ALA A 105 3.21 -5.22 -4.45
N VAL A 106 3.12 -6.50 -4.25
CA VAL A 106 3.69 -7.14 -3.07
C VAL A 106 4.59 -8.29 -3.48
N ASP A 107 5.47 -8.69 -2.60
CA ASP A 107 6.38 -9.78 -2.86
C ASP A 107 5.59 -11.06 -3.14
N ALA A 108 5.80 -11.64 -4.31
CA ALA A 108 5.03 -12.79 -4.73
C ALA A 108 5.34 -14.02 -3.87
N ALA A 109 6.56 -14.18 -3.43
CA ALA A 109 6.94 -15.34 -2.63
C ALA A 109 6.24 -15.29 -1.27
N SER A 110 6.23 -14.14 -0.64
CA SER A 110 5.56 -14.00 0.66
C SER A 110 4.06 -14.21 0.51
N LEU A 111 3.49 -13.69 -0.55
CA LEU A 111 2.07 -13.88 -0.80
C LEU A 111 1.77 -15.36 -1.03
N GLY A 112 2.64 -16.06 -1.73
CA GLY A 112 2.48 -17.49 -1.95
C GLY A 112 2.47 -18.28 -0.66
N VAL A 113 3.32 -17.91 0.29
CA VAL A 113 3.35 -18.58 1.58
C VAL A 113 2.05 -18.31 2.34
N LEU A 114 1.59 -17.06 2.31
CA LEU A 114 0.33 -16.73 2.99
C LEU A 114 -0.84 -17.50 2.38
N LEU A 115 -0.87 -17.62 1.06
CA LEU A 115 -1.92 -18.38 0.42
C LEU A 115 -1.86 -19.84 0.85
N ARG A 116 -0.68 -20.41 0.82
CA ARG A 116 -0.56 -21.82 1.13
C ARG A 116 -0.96 -22.11 2.57
N ASP A 117 -0.61 -21.24 3.48
CA ASP A 117 -0.83 -21.49 4.89
C ASP A 117 -2.24 -21.06 5.37
N HIS A 118 -2.82 -20.05 4.76
CA HIS A 118 -4.07 -19.52 5.28
C HIS A 118 -5.24 -19.54 4.30
N ASP A 119 -4.98 -19.71 3.02
CA ASP A 119 -6.07 -19.74 2.06
C ASP A 119 -5.71 -20.70 0.93
N PRO A 120 -5.46 -21.97 1.27
CA PRO A 120 -5.01 -22.91 0.25
C PRO A 120 -6.01 -23.14 -0.87
N LEU A 121 -7.26 -22.88 -0.64
CA LEU A 121 -8.26 -23.03 -1.68
C LEU A 121 -8.50 -21.74 -2.45
N ASP A 122 -7.79 -20.67 -2.07
CA ASP A 122 -7.85 -19.39 -2.78
C ASP A 122 -9.28 -18.88 -2.89
N VAL A 123 -9.97 -18.86 -1.80
CA VAL A 123 -11.34 -18.34 -1.77
C VAL A 123 -11.44 -16.94 -1.24
N LEU A 124 -10.39 -16.43 -0.58
CA LEU A 124 -10.42 -15.10 -0.02
C LEU A 124 -9.79 -14.11 -1.00
N SER A 125 -10.12 -12.84 -0.85
CA SER A 125 -9.41 -11.84 -1.63
C SER A 125 -7.99 -11.76 -1.11
N LYS A 126 -7.07 -11.35 -1.96
CA LYS A 126 -5.70 -11.22 -1.53
C LYS A 126 -5.55 -10.13 -0.50
N TRP A 127 -6.40 -9.12 -0.59
CA TRP A 127 -6.40 -8.05 0.41
C TRP A 127 -6.72 -8.63 1.80
N ALA A 128 -7.64 -9.56 1.86
CA ALA A 128 -7.99 -10.17 3.15
C ALA A 128 -6.79 -10.87 3.79
N LEU A 129 -5.87 -11.38 2.99
CA LEU A 129 -4.70 -12.05 3.53
C LEU A 129 -3.64 -11.07 4.03
N ILE A 130 -3.57 -9.89 3.47
CA ILE A 130 -2.46 -9.02 3.81
C ILE A 130 -2.85 -7.79 4.60
N ARG A 131 -4.14 -7.49 4.67
CA ARG A 131 -4.57 -6.22 5.27
C ARG A 131 -4.15 -6.09 6.73
N GLY A 132 -4.07 -7.18 7.45
CA GLY A 132 -3.65 -7.11 8.85
C GLY A 132 -2.25 -6.57 9.02
N GLN A 133 -1.40 -6.73 8.01
CA GLN A 133 -0.04 -6.25 8.08
C GLN A 133 0.07 -4.77 7.74
N VAL A 134 -0.81 -4.27 6.88
CA VAL A 134 -0.61 -2.94 6.34
C VAL A 134 -1.67 -1.93 6.78
N GLU A 135 -2.89 -2.34 7.06
CA GLU A 135 -3.94 -1.39 7.44
C GLU A 135 -3.58 -0.53 8.63
N PRO A 136 -3.06 -1.10 9.74
CA PRO A 136 -2.73 -0.26 10.88
C PRO A 136 -1.67 0.80 10.54
N ARG A 137 -0.77 0.48 9.63
CA ARG A 137 0.24 1.46 9.20
C ARG A 137 -0.42 2.60 8.43
N ILE A 138 -1.43 2.28 7.63
CA ILE A 138 -2.14 3.29 6.85
C ILE A 138 -2.90 4.21 7.79
N TRP A 139 -3.61 3.64 8.76
CA TRP A 139 -4.37 4.46 9.70
C TRP A 139 -3.46 5.36 10.52
N GLY A 140 -2.28 4.87 10.90
CA GLY A 140 -1.30 5.69 11.59
C GLY A 140 -0.83 6.85 10.73
N GLU A 141 -0.69 6.62 9.42
CA GLU A 141 -0.30 7.69 8.53
C GLU A 141 -1.43 8.69 8.31
N ILE A 142 -2.68 8.22 8.30
CA ILE A 142 -3.81 9.14 8.23
C ILE A 142 -3.77 10.07 9.44
N ASP A 143 -3.57 9.52 10.63
CA ASP A 143 -3.50 10.33 11.84
C ASP A 143 -2.37 11.34 11.73
N ARG A 144 -1.23 10.91 11.21
CA ARG A 144 -0.08 11.81 11.11
C ARG A 144 -0.33 12.92 10.10
N ILE A 145 -0.95 12.62 8.97
CA ILE A 145 -1.25 13.63 7.99
C ILE A 145 -2.26 14.62 8.54
N LEU A 146 -3.29 14.12 9.23
CA LEU A 146 -4.29 14.99 9.80
C LEU A 146 -3.67 15.93 10.83
N GLU A 147 -2.70 15.43 11.59
CA GLU A 147 -2.03 16.26 12.54
C GLU A 147 -1.16 17.30 11.85
N GLU A 148 -0.49 16.93 10.79
CA GLU A 148 0.33 17.88 10.03
C GLU A 148 -0.55 19.01 9.46
N ILE A 149 -1.74 18.66 8.96
CA ILE A 149 -2.65 19.65 8.43
C ILE A 149 -3.11 20.57 9.54
N ALA A 150 -3.43 20.01 10.70
CA ALA A 150 -3.92 20.81 11.82
C ALA A 150 -2.84 21.76 12.31
N VAL A 151 -1.60 21.30 12.38
CA VAL A 151 -0.51 22.14 12.84
C VAL A 151 -0.29 23.28 11.84
N ARG A 152 -0.34 22.97 10.56
CA ARG A 152 -0.15 24.01 9.57
C ARG A 152 -1.26 25.05 9.61
N ALA A 153 -2.48 24.61 9.80
CA ALA A 153 -3.60 25.53 9.89
C ALA A 153 -3.53 26.41 11.15
N ALA A 154 -2.89 25.91 12.18
CA ALA A 154 -2.80 26.66 13.40
C ALA A 154 -1.63 27.62 13.42
N SER A 155 -0.83 27.67 12.37
CA SER A 155 0.31 28.53 12.35
C SER A 155 -0.03 29.77 11.61
N PRO A 156 -0.45 30.78 12.26
CA PRO A 156 -0.95 31.94 11.56
C PRO A 156 0.04 32.64 10.69
N HIS A 157 1.28 32.71 11.10
CA HIS A 157 2.14 33.49 10.29
C HIS A 157 2.48 32.75 9.04
N GLU A 158 2.17 31.53 8.91
CA GLU A 158 2.41 30.92 7.71
C GLU A 158 1.37 31.30 6.79
N GLN A 159 0.26 31.69 7.31
CA GLN A 159 -0.77 31.98 6.47
C GLN A 159 -0.75 33.35 6.04
N HIS A 160 -0.11 34.26 6.64
CA HIS A 160 -0.24 35.50 6.18
C HIS A 160 0.87 36.02 5.69
N THR A 161 1.33 35.66 4.81
CA THR A 161 2.37 36.21 4.33
C THR A 161 1.83 37.11 3.45
N PRO A 162 1.87 38.11 3.47
CA PRO A 162 1.33 39.13 2.62
C PRO A 162 1.92 39.14 1.29
#